data_f37a2f943c6106c849a625212e65f1a4
#
_entry.id   f37a2f943c6106c849a625212e65f1a4
#
_cell.length_a   1.000
_cell.length_b   1.000
_cell.length_c   1.000
_cell.angle_alpha   90.00
_cell.angle_beta   90.00
_cell.angle_gamma   90.00
#
_symmetry.space_group_name_H-M   'P 1'
#
loop_
_entity.id
_entity.type
_entity.pdbx_description
1 polymer ?
#
loop_
_entity_poly.entity_id
_entity_poly.type
_entity_poly.pdbx_seq_one_letter_code
_entity_poly.pdbx_strand_id
1 'polypeptide(L)'
;MSDMATMYVIQGRVFAPDVVPYRLIITPFGTNHLKQALGFRDATWNQDNGDYVFQDGALEHDGVIVPVMWLGFNERRIVVQVQGDSAAAHNAYSSVSAALAELVPGFQGAEPIVLNEETSYAARLNFEWSSLLNPVIVDQLSVLAKHLSTGNVRRVVKGVSLRFTLGAVATDEKLTEYGIALQDQTVVIEPRADVPLAEQVYFTYSPCDSDAHLKMVSGLDENLSKTKMGAKKRARVRVP
;
A
#
# COMPACT_ATOMS: atom_id res chain seq x y z
N MET A 1 -12.11 -5.92 22.40
CA MET A 1 -11.11 -6.40 21.44
C MET A 1 -10.75 -5.19 20.60
N SER A 2 -9.54 -4.66 20.73
CA SER A 2 -9.07 -3.64 19.81
C SER A 2 -8.93 -4.30 18.44
N ASP A 3 -9.72 -3.84 17.47
CA ASP A 3 -9.60 -4.27 16.10
C ASP A 3 -8.16 -3.99 15.67
N MET A 4 -7.37 -5.05 15.49
CA MET A 4 -5.99 -4.91 15.05
C MET A 4 -6.04 -4.37 13.61
N ALA A 5 -5.68 -3.11 13.48
CA ALA A 5 -5.46 -2.52 12.18
C ALA A 5 -4.33 -3.29 11.50
N THR A 6 -4.54 -3.68 10.24
CA THR A 6 -3.53 -4.38 9.45
C THR A 6 -2.90 -3.38 8.49
N MET A 7 -1.60 -3.25 8.59
CA MET A 7 -0.80 -2.39 7.71
C MET A 7 0.15 -3.25 6.87
N TYR A 8 0.27 -2.91 5.60
CA TYR A 8 1.27 -3.46 4.71
C TYR A 8 2.01 -2.31 4.04
N VAL A 9 3.32 -2.45 3.95
CA VAL A 9 4.18 -1.52 3.22
C VAL A 9 4.89 -2.27 2.11
N ILE A 10 4.85 -1.68 0.91
CA ILE A 10 5.64 -2.11 -0.24
C ILE A 10 6.73 -1.06 -0.43
N GLN A 11 7.99 -1.51 -0.42
CA GLN A 11 9.12 -0.64 -0.70
C GLN A 11 9.85 -1.15 -1.95
N GLY A 12 9.88 -0.32 -2.98
CA GLY A 12 10.56 -0.59 -4.25
C GLY A 12 11.81 0.29 -4.40
N ARG A 13 12.93 -0.32 -4.77
CA ARG A 13 14.18 0.37 -5.05
C ARG A 13 14.65 0.06 -6.45
N VAL A 14 14.90 1.09 -7.25
CA VAL A 14 15.40 0.99 -8.62
C VAL A 14 16.85 1.43 -8.65
N PHE A 15 17.69 0.64 -9.27
CA PHE A 15 19.13 0.85 -9.35
C PHE A 15 19.59 1.16 -10.78
N ALA A 16 20.83 1.61 -10.90
CA ALA A 16 21.52 1.69 -12.18
C ALA A 16 21.62 0.29 -12.83
N PRO A 17 21.78 0.21 -14.15
CA PRO A 17 22.02 -1.06 -14.83
C PRO A 17 23.18 -1.83 -14.19
N ASP A 18 23.05 -3.16 -14.17
CA ASP A 18 24.07 -4.11 -13.68
C ASP A 18 24.40 -4.03 -12.18
N VAL A 19 23.68 -3.23 -11.39
CA VAL A 19 23.87 -3.15 -9.93
C VAL A 19 23.23 -4.36 -9.24
N VAL A 20 21.98 -4.70 -9.60
CA VAL A 20 21.29 -5.85 -9.02
C VAL A 20 21.88 -7.13 -9.60
N PRO A 21 22.40 -8.06 -8.78
CA PRO A 21 23.03 -9.29 -9.26
C PRO A 21 21.97 -10.33 -9.70
N TYR A 22 21.03 -9.90 -10.52
CA TYR A 22 19.84 -10.64 -10.89
C TYR A 22 20.14 -12.01 -11.50
N ARG A 23 21.13 -12.08 -12.42
CA ARG A 23 21.53 -13.34 -13.05
C ARG A 23 22.05 -14.36 -12.06
N LEU A 24 22.66 -13.92 -10.96
CA LEU A 24 23.11 -14.80 -9.90
C LEU A 24 21.95 -15.23 -9.00
N ILE A 25 21.05 -14.29 -8.66
CA ILE A 25 19.87 -14.54 -7.82
C ILE A 25 19.01 -15.68 -8.37
N ILE A 26 18.77 -15.70 -9.67
CA ILE A 26 17.91 -16.70 -10.34
C ILE A 26 18.58 -18.08 -10.52
N THR A 27 19.86 -18.21 -10.20
CA THR A 27 20.51 -19.54 -10.19
C THR A 27 20.06 -20.35 -8.97
N PRO A 28 20.13 -21.70 -9.03
CA PRO A 28 19.84 -22.54 -7.86
C PRO A 28 20.70 -22.17 -6.64
N PHE A 29 21.95 -21.77 -6.85
CA PHE A 29 22.84 -21.32 -5.77
C PHE A 29 22.35 -20.02 -5.12
N GLY A 30 22.12 -18.95 -5.90
CA GLY A 30 21.66 -17.67 -5.39
C GLY A 30 20.27 -17.75 -4.77
N THR A 31 19.33 -18.48 -5.42
CA THR A 31 17.99 -18.73 -4.88
C THR A 31 18.05 -19.44 -3.53
N ASN A 32 18.81 -20.52 -3.40
CA ASN A 32 18.92 -21.27 -2.14
C ASN A 32 19.59 -20.44 -1.04
N HIS A 33 20.62 -19.67 -1.38
CA HIS A 33 21.26 -18.78 -0.42
C HIS A 33 20.27 -17.76 0.15
N LEU A 34 19.53 -17.04 -0.70
CA LEU A 34 18.53 -16.05 -0.26
C LEU A 34 17.36 -16.70 0.51
N LYS A 35 16.90 -17.88 0.08
CA LYS A 35 15.87 -18.62 0.83
C LYS A 35 16.34 -18.94 2.25
N GLN A 36 17.57 -19.39 2.41
CA GLN A 36 18.13 -19.75 3.72
C GLN A 36 18.41 -18.52 4.58
N ALA A 37 19.04 -17.49 4.01
CA ALA A 37 19.41 -16.27 4.74
C ALA A 37 18.18 -15.46 5.20
N LEU A 38 17.10 -15.49 4.43
CA LEU A 38 15.91 -14.65 4.63
C LEU A 38 14.66 -15.44 5.01
N GLY A 39 14.77 -16.73 5.26
CA GLY A 39 13.67 -17.57 5.74
C GLY A 39 12.49 -17.74 4.77
N PHE A 40 12.70 -17.56 3.45
CA PHE A 40 11.63 -17.74 2.46
C PHE A 40 11.34 -19.22 2.18
N ARG A 41 10.04 -19.55 2.00
CA ARG A 41 9.63 -20.91 1.66
C ARG A 41 9.79 -21.20 0.18
N ASP A 42 9.29 -20.30 -0.65
CA ASP A 42 9.20 -20.50 -2.09
C ASP A 42 9.86 -19.38 -2.89
N ALA A 43 10.25 -19.71 -4.12
CA ALA A 43 10.74 -18.77 -5.09
C ALA A 43 10.24 -19.19 -6.49
N THR A 44 9.67 -18.23 -7.23
CA THR A 44 9.05 -18.47 -8.52
C THR A 44 9.13 -17.25 -9.44
N TRP A 45 8.93 -17.48 -10.74
CA TRP A 45 8.75 -16.42 -11.70
C TRP A 45 7.32 -15.86 -11.64
N ASN A 46 7.21 -14.55 -11.50
CA ASN A 46 5.97 -13.85 -11.74
C ASN A 46 5.89 -13.50 -13.25
N GLN A 47 5.02 -14.20 -13.96
CA GLN A 47 4.88 -14.04 -15.42
C GLN A 47 4.28 -12.69 -15.83
N ASP A 48 3.54 -12.03 -14.93
CA ASP A 48 2.84 -10.78 -15.22
C ASP A 48 3.80 -9.58 -15.33
N ASN A 49 4.85 -9.56 -14.50
CA ASN A 49 5.79 -8.44 -14.44
C ASN A 49 7.25 -8.81 -14.69
N GLY A 50 7.54 -10.11 -14.88
CA GLY A 50 8.88 -10.60 -15.14
C GLY A 50 9.81 -10.59 -13.91
N ASP A 51 9.28 -10.38 -12.71
CA ASP A 51 10.06 -10.43 -11.47
C ASP A 51 10.28 -11.87 -11.03
N TYR A 52 11.45 -12.16 -10.44
CA TYR A 52 11.70 -13.38 -9.69
C TYR A 52 11.32 -13.14 -8.24
N VAL A 53 10.34 -13.89 -7.73
CA VAL A 53 9.66 -13.58 -6.46
C VAL A 53 9.88 -14.68 -5.44
N PHE A 54 10.33 -14.29 -4.25
CA PHE A 54 10.37 -15.10 -3.04
C PHE A 54 9.13 -14.81 -2.20
N GLN A 55 8.53 -15.84 -1.62
CA GLN A 55 7.26 -15.73 -0.90
C GLN A 55 7.34 -16.34 0.50
N ASP A 56 6.47 -15.86 1.38
CA ASP A 56 6.27 -16.37 2.74
C ASP A 56 7.56 -16.40 3.57
N GLY A 57 8.21 -15.24 3.68
CA GLY A 57 9.41 -15.04 4.48
C GLY A 57 9.10 -14.46 5.86
N ALA A 58 10.09 -14.60 6.74
CA ALA A 58 10.09 -13.94 8.04
C ALA A 58 11.52 -13.53 8.39
N LEU A 59 11.73 -12.24 8.58
CA LEU A 59 13.04 -11.69 8.92
C LEU A 59 13.07 -11.30 10.39
N GLU A 60 14.13 -11.67 11.08
CA GLU A 60 14.37 -11.22 12.45
C GLU A 60 15.28 -9.99 12.41
N HIS A 61 14.84 -8.92 13.07
CA HIS A 61 15.61 -7.70 13.25
C HIS A 61 15.45 -7.23 14.70
N ASP A 62 16.54 -7.13 15.43
CA ASP A 62 16.55 -6.73 16.85
C ASP A 62 15.56 -7.52 17.74
N GLY A 63 15.42 -8.83 17.48
CA GLY A 63 14.48 -9.71 18.21
C GLY A 63 13.03 -9.57 17.80
N VAL A 64 12.72 -8.76 16.79
CA VAL A 64 11.36 -8.61 16.22
C VAL A 64 11.28 -9.39 14.91
N ILE A 65 10.27 -10.24 14.80
CA ILE A 65 9.99 -10.97 13.57
C ILE A 65 9.09 -10.10 12.69
N VAL A 66 9.60 -9.74 11.51
CA VAL A 66 8.86 -9.02 10.47
C VAL A 66 8.40 -10.02 9.41
N PRO A 67 7.08 -10.24 9.25
CA PRO A 67 6.57 -11.05 8.17
C PRO A 67 6.82 -10.37 6.83
N VAL A 68 7.51 -11.05 5.93
CA VAL A 68 7.74 -10.59 4.56
C VAL A 68 6.83 -11.39 3.64
N MET A 69 5.82 -10.72 3.08
CA MET A 69 4.82 -11.36 2.23
C MET A 69 5.45 -11.82 0.92
N TRP A 70 6.26 -10.95 0.33
CA TRP A 70 7.05 -11.29 -0.85
C TRP A 70 8.24 -10.34 -1.03
N LEU A 71 9.25 -10.84 -1.75
CA LEU A 71 10.44 -10.11 -2.16
C LEU A 71 10.67 -10.38 -3.64
N GLY A 72 10.62 -9.34 -4.47
CA GLY A 72 10.75 -9.44 -5.93
C GLY A 72 12.05 -8.82 -6.42
N PHE A 73 12.63 -9.47 -7.44
CA PHE A 73 13.83 -9.02 -8.12
C PHE A 73 13.63 -8.98 -9.63
N ASN A 74 14.16 -7.95 -10.27
CA ASN A 74 14.51 -7.98 -11.69
C ASN A 74 15.89 -7.34 -11.91
N GLU A 75 16.29 -7.15 -13.16
CA GLU A 75 17.64 -6.67 -13.49
C GLU A 75 18.01 -5.32 -12.86
N ARG A 76 17.01 -4.52 -12.44
CA ARG A 76 17.23 -3.15 -11.93
C ARG A 76 16.44 -2.84 -10.67
N ARG A 77 15.59 -3.74 -10.21
CA ARG A 77 14.64 -3.44 -9.15
C ARG A 77 14.66 -4.52 -8.07
N ILE A 78 14.56 -4.07 -6.83
CA ILE A 78 14.27 -4.88 -5.66
C ILE A 78 13.02 -4.33 -5.02
N VAL A 79 12.03 -5.18 -4.78
CA VAL A 79 10.77 -4.79 -4.13
C VAL A 79 10.51 -5.72 -2.96
N VAL A 80 10.21 -5.16 -1.80
CA VAL A 80 9.83 -5.92 -0.60
C VAL A 80 8.44 -5.50 -0.13
N GLN A 81 7.59 -6.47 0.18
CA GLN A 81 6.32 -6.23 0.85
C GLN A 81 6.35 -6.86 2.24
N VAL A 82 6.08 -6.05 3.25
CA VAL A 82 6.02 -6.48 4.64
C VAL A 82 4.65 -6.23 5.26
N GLN A 83 4.31 -7.03 6.26
CA GLN A 83 3.25 -6.69 7.19
C GLN A 83 3.86 -5.88 8.33
N GLY A 84 3.58 -4.57 8.36
CA GLY A 84 4.16 -3.63 9.30
C GLY A 84 4.19 -2.22 8.72
N ASP A 85 5.03 -1.37 9.28
CA ASP A 85 5.25 0.02 8.90
C ASP A 85 6.48 0.19 7.99
N SER A 86 6.80 1.43 7.66
CA SER A 86 7.97 1.79 6.86
C SER A 86 9.29 1.40 7.50
N ALA A 87 9.38 1.42 8.82
CA ALA A 87 10.58 0.97 9.53
C ALA A 87 10.79 -0.54 9.36
N ALA A 88 9.71 -1.33 9.43
CA ALA A 88 9.74 -2.76 9.15
C ALA A 88 10.18 -3.05 7.69
N ALA A 89 9.70 -2.29 6.71
CA ALA A 89 10.12 -2.42 5.32
C ALA A 89 11.60 -2.07 5.12
N HIS A 90 12.07 -1.01 5.78
CA HIS A 90 13.49 -0.62 5.75
C HIS A 90 14.39 -1.70 6.35
N ASN A 91 14.01 -2.26 7.49
CA ASN A 91 14.75 -3.32 8.17
C ASN A 91 14.77 -4.60 7.32
N ALA A 92 13.65 -4.96 6.71
CA ALA A 92 13.58 -6.09 5.78
C ALA A 92 14.54 -5.89 4.60
N TYR A 93 14.56 -4.69 4.00
CA TYR A 93 15.49 -4.38 2.93
C TYR A 93 16.95 -4.46 3.39
N SER A 94 17.27 -4.00 4.59
CA SER A 94 18.63 -4.06 5.13
C SER A 94 19.13 -5.50 5.26
N SER A 95 18.25 -6.42 5.69
CA SER A 95 18.56 -7.86 5.72
C SER A 95 18.76 -8.43 4.31
N VAL A 96 17.93 -8.02 3.34
CA VAL A 96 18.10 -8.40 1.92
C VAL A 96 19.43 -7.90 1.38
N SER A 97 19.79 -6.64 1.66
CA SER A 97 21.06 -6.05 1.23
C SER A 97 22.27 -6.79 1.82
N ALA A 98 22.20 -7.18 3.09
CA ALA A 98 23.24 -7.97 3.74
C ALA A 98 23.40 -9.35 3.07
N ALA A 99 22.31 -10.07 2.84
CA ALA A 99 22.33 -11.37 2.17
C ALA A 99 22.86 -11.28 0.71
N LEU A 100 22.52 -10.20 -0.01
CA LEU A 100 23.06 -9.95 -1.33
C LEU A 100 24.57 -9.63 -1.31
N ALA A 101 25.04 -8.92 -0.29
CA ALA A 101 26.46 -8.62 -0.12
C ALA A 101 27.30 -9.85 0.17
N GLU A 102 26.74 -10.90 0.79
CA GLU A 102 27.39 -12.21 0.93
C GLU A 102 27.56 -12.92 -0.41
N LEU A 103 26.58 -12.75 -1.34
CA LEU A 103 26.67 -13.30 -2.70
C LEU A 103 27.61 -12.47 -3.58
N VAL A 104 27.53 -11.14 -3.47
CA VAL A 104 28.28 -10.18 -4.29
C VAL A 104 28.76 -9.03 -3.40
N PRO A 105 30.01 -9.07 -2.92
CA PRO A 105 30.52 -8.04 -1.99
C PRO A 105 30.39 -6.59 -2.51
N GLY A 106 30.41 -6.39 -3.83
CA GLY A 106 30.18 -5.09 -4.44
C GLY A 106 28.78 -4.51 -4.31
N PHE A 107 27.80 -5.31 -3.86
CA PHE A 107 26.42 -4.82 -3.62
C PHE A 107 26.31 -4.01 -2.32
N GLN A 108 27.21 -4.17 -1.38
CA GLN A 108 27.21 -3.43 -0.12
C GLN A 108 27.37 -1.94 -0.39
N GLY A 109 26.41 -1.13 0.08
CA GLY A 109 26.41 0.32 -0.13
C GLY A 109 25.88 0.79 -1.50
N ALA A 110 25.30 -0.11 -2.31
CA ALA A 110 24.63 0.28 -3.54
C ALA A 110 23.43 1.19 -3.22
N GLU A 111 23.42 2.39 -3.79
CA GLU A 111 22.34 3.36 -3.60
C GLU A 111 21.31 3.23 -4.72
N PRO A 112 20.01 3.22 -4.41
CA PRO A 112 18.97 3.26 -5.43
C PRO A 112 18.88 4.66 -6.07
N ILE A 113 18.57 4.68 -7.36
CA ILE A 113 18.23 5.93 -8.08
C ILE A 113 16.84 6.40 -7.70
N VAL A 114 15.91 5.44 -7.49
CA VAL A 114 14.53 5.71 -7.09
C VAL A 114 14.17 4.83 -5.90
N LEU A 115 13.58 5.44 -4.90
CA LEU A 115 12.93 4.78 -3.77
C LEU A 115 11.45 5.10 -3.84
N ASN A 116 10.63 4.08 -4.04
CA ASN A 116 9.17 4.17 -3.97
C ASN A 116 8.67 3.46 -2.73
N GLU A 117 7.70 4.05 -2.06
CA GLU A 117 7.04 3.43 -0.94
C GLU A 117 5.53 3.57 -1.07
N GLU A 118 4.82 2.51 -0.76
CA GLU A 118 3.37 2.42 -0.85
C GLU A 118 2.85 1.80 0.44
N THR A 119 1.88 2.45 1.07
CA THR A 119 1.26 1.97 2.30
C THR A 119 -0.19 1.63 2.07
N SER A 120 -0.61 0.44 2.49
CA SER A 120 -2.01 0.04 2.60
C SER A 120 -2.38 -0.23 4.05
N TYR A 121 -3.56 0.23 4.45
CA TYR A 121 -4.01 0.18 5.82
C TYR A 121 -5.52 -0.10 5.90
N ALA A 122 -5.92 -1.05 6.74
CA ALA A 122 -7.30 -1.33 7.01
C ALA A 122 -7.60 -1.02 8.48
N ALA A 123 -8.52 -0.09 8.73
CA ALA A 123 -8.88 0.35 10.07
C ALA A 123 -10.33 0.76 10.19
N ARG A 124 -10.85 0.73 11.42
CA ARG A 124 -12.13 1.37 11.75
C ARG A 124 -11.93 2.88 11.88
N LEU A 125 -12.72 3.65 11.13
CA LEU A 125 -12.71 5.11 11.14
C LEU A 125 -14.06 5.63 11.67
N ASN A 126 -14.07 6.85 12.21
CA ASN A 126 -15.26 7.41 12.85
C ASN A 126 -16.22 8.13 11.89
N PHE A 127 -15.82 8.32 10.62
CA PHE A 127 -16.69 8.95 9.62
C PHE A 127 -17.54 7.93 8.86
N GLU A 128 -18.68 8.36 8.37
CA GLU A 128 -19.49 7.58 7.44
C GLU A 128 -19.02 7.79 6.00
N TRP A 129 -19.08 6.75 5.16
CA TRP A 129 -18.69 6.81 3.74
C TRP A 129 -19.37 7.96 2.98
N SER A 130 -20.62 8.30 3.36
CA SER A 130 -21.38 9.43 2.76
C SER A 130 -20.72 10.78 3.02
N SER A 131 -19.89 10.90 4.06
CA SER A 131 -19.14 12.12 4.36
C SER A 131 -18.00 12.40 3.38
N LEU A 132 -17.57 11.39 2.63
CA LEU A 132 -16.58 11.52 1.56
C LEU A 132 -17.14 12.20 0.30
N LEU A 133 -18.45 12.35 0.19
CA LEU A 133 -19.12 12.88 -0.98
C LEU A 133 -19.86 14.18 -0.68
N ASN A 134 -20.02 14.99 -1.72
CA ASN A 134 -20.95 16.09 -1.69
C ASN A 134 -22.39 15.56 -1.48
N PRO A 135 -23.20 16.15 -0.56
CA PRO A 135 -24.58 15.73 -0.30
C PRO A 135 -25.45 15.61 -1.56
N VAL A 136 -25.26 16.48 -2.55
CA VAL A 136 -25.97 16.41 -3.84
C VAL A 136 -25.68 15.09 -4.56
N ILE A 137 -24.44 14.61 -4.55
CA ILE A 137 -24.07 13.32 -5.17
C ILE A 137 -24.74 12.17 -4.41
N VAL A 138 -24.75 12.21 -3.07
CA VAL A 138 -25.41 11.19 -2.23
C VAL A 138 -26.90 11.12 -2.55
N ASP A 139 -27.57 12.26 -2.68
CA ASP A 139 -28.99 12.34 -3.04
C ASP A 139 -29.25 11.76 -4.43
N GLN A 140 -28.45 12.10 -5.43
CA GLN A 140 -28.58 11.56 -6.79
C GLN A 140 -28.36 10.05 -6.84
N LEU A 141 -27.36 9.52 -6.12
CA LEU A 141 -27.14 8.07 -6.01
C LEU A 141 -28.33 7.37 -5.34
N SER A 142 -28.94 8.00 -4.36
CA SER A 142 -30.14 7.48 -3.68
C SER A 142 -31.37 7.45 -4.62
N VAL A 143 -31.53 8.49 -5.45
CA VAL A 143 -32.57 8.53 -6.48
C VAL A 143 -32.35 7.41 -7.51
N LEU A 144 -31.11 7.24 -7.99
CA LEU A 144 -30.75 6.17 -8.92
C LEU A 144 -31.02 4.79 -8.32
N ALA A 145 -30.63 4.56 -7.08
CA ALA A 145 -30.88 3.31 -6.39
C ALA A 145 -32.36 2.97 -6.27
N LYS A 146 -33.22 3.98 -6.00
CA LYS A 146 -34.68 3.83 -6.00
C LYS A 146 -35.19 3.49 -7.39
N HIS A 147 -34.72 4.17 -8.43
CA HIS A 147 -35.14 3.93 -9.82
C HIS A 147 -34.77 2.50 -10.30
N LEU A 148 -33.63 1.99 -9.86
CA LEU A 148 -33.16 0.64 -10.16
C LEU A 148 -33.81 -0.46 -9.29
N SER A 149 -34.67 -0.07 -8.33
CA SER A 149 -35.42 -1.02 -7.50
C SER A 149 -36.66 -1.48 -8.27
N THR A 150 -36.84 -2.81 -8.40
CA THR A 150 -37.96 -3.40 -9.15
C THR A 150 -38.59 -4.52 -8.35
N GLY A 151 -39.94 -4.56 -8.30
CA GLY A 151 -40.69 -5.62 -7.63
C GLY A 151 -40.25 -5.80 -6.17
N ASN A 152 -39.79 -7.00 -5.81
CA ASN A 152 -39.31 -7.32 -4.47
C ASN A 152 -37.82 -7.02 -4.23
N VAL A 153 -37.13 -6.39 -5.20
CA VAL A 153 -35.70 -6.08 -5.10
C VAL A 153 -35.51 -4.61 -4.80
N ARG A 154 -35.14 -4.29 -3.57
CA ARG A 154 -34.71 -2.95 -3.16
C ARG A 154 -33.22 -2.74 -3.40
N ARG A 155 -32.86 -1.71 -4.15
CA ARG A 155 -31.49 -1.27 -4.33
C ARG A 155 -31.15 -0.20 -3.29
N VAL A 156 -29.95 -0.29 -2.73
CA VAL A 156 -29.39 0.70 -1.80
C VAL A 156 -27.94 0.99 -2.16
N VAL A 157 -27.47 2.20 -1.95
CA VAL A 157 -26.05 2.52 -2.08
C VAL A 157 -25.30 1.89 -0.90
N LYS A 158 -24.42 0.96 -1.18
CA LYS A 158 -23.66 0.25 -0.13
C LYS A 158 -22.33 0.93 0.22
N GLY A 159 -21.77 1.74 -0.67
CA GLY A 159 -20.49 2.38 -0.43
C GLY A 159 -20.02 3.12 -1.67
N VAL A 160 -18.94 3.87 -1.51
CA VAL A 160 -18.25 4.59 -2.57
C VAL A 160 -16.76 4.43 -2.37
N SER A 161 -16.06 4.08 -3.44
CA SER A 161 -14.60 4.14 -3.48
C SER A 161 -14.18 5.51 -3.99
N LEU A 162 -13.27 6.18 -3.30
CA LEU A 162 -12.58 7.36 -3.80
C LEU A 162 -11.20 6.94 -4.32
N ARG A 163 -10.89 7.40 -5.52
CA ARG A 163 -9.60 7.17 -6.14
C ARG A 163 -9.07 8.48 -6.71
N PHE A 164 -7.86 8.83 -6.31
CA PHE A 164 -7.15 9.99 -6.79
C PHE A 164 -5.89 9.54 -7.52
N THR A 165 -5.63 10.10 -8.67
CA THR A 165 -4.40 9.85 -9.42
C THR A 165 -3.45 11.02 -9.23
N LEU A 166 -2.24 10.72 -8.82
CA LEU A 166 -1.13 11.66 -8.69
C LEU A 166 -0.20 11.47 -9.87
N GLY A 167 -0.14 12.47 -10.74
CA GLY A 167 0.78 12.45 -11.89
C GLY A 167 2.22 12.61 -11.44
N ALA A 168 3.11 11.80 -11.98
CA ALA A 168 4.53 11.88 -11.68
C ALA A 168 5.25 12.78 -12.68
N VAL A 169 6.07 13.72 -12.17
CA VAL A 169 6.93 14.58 -12.98
C VAL A 169 8.38 14.33 -12.59
N ALA A 170 9.21 13.96 -13.58
CA ALA A 170 10.64 13.78 -13.35
C ALA A 170 11.30 15.12 -13.03
N THR A 171 11.97 15.20 -11.88
CA THR A 171 12.74 16.37 -11.44
C THR A 171 14.26 16.14 -11.49
N ASP A 172 14.69 14.89 -11.72
CA ASP A 172 16.09 14.47 -11.80
C ASP A 172 16.42 13.99 -13.22
N GLU A 173 17.46 14.57 -13.82
CA GLU A 173 17.96 14.21 -15.15
C GLU A 173 18.40 12.73 -15.21
N LYS A 174 18.88 12.17 -14.12
CA LYS A 174 19.28 10.75 -14.03
C LYS A 174 18.13 9.79 -14.36
N LEU A 175 16.88 10.16 -14.04
CA LEU A 175 15.71 9.35 -14.38
C LEU A 175 15.58 9.20 -15.90
N THR A 176 15.80 10.30 -16.63
CA THR A 176 15.77 10.30 -18.09
C THR A 176 16.99 9.59 -18.69
N GLU A 177 18.18 9.83 -18.12
CA GLU A 177 19.43 9.19 -18.56
C GLU A 177 19.37 7.67 -18.49
N TYR A 178 18.79 7.14 -17.39
CA TYR A 178 18.62 5.70 -17.22
C TYR A 178 17.32 5.13 -17.80
N GLY A 179 16.53 5.94 -18.49
CA GLY A 179 15.27 5.52 -19.10
C GLY A 179 14.23 5.04 -18.09
N ILE A 180 14.22 5.63 -16.88
CA ILE A 180 13.26 5.29 -15.83
C ILE A 180 11.97 6.08 -16.08
N ALA A 181 10.92 5.38 -16.47
CA ALA A 181 9.58 5.95 -16.59
C ALA A 181 8.92 6.00 -15.21
N LEU A 182 8.55 7.21 -14.78
CA LEU A 182 7.70 7.37 -13.60
C LEU A 182 6.26 7.05 -13.97
N GLN A 183 5.59 6.27 -13.14
CA GLN A 183 4.17 5.96 -13.31
C GLN A 183 3.33 6.87 -12.41
N ASP A 184 2.13 7.21 -12.90
CA ASP A 184 1.13 7.86 -12.07
C ASP A 184 0.78 6.96 -10.90
N GLN A 185 0.63 7.57 -9.74
CA GLN A 185 0.34 6.88 -8.49
C GLN A 185 -1.11 7.12 -8.08
N THR A 186 -1.68 6.16 -7.37
CA THR A 186 -3.10 6.22 -6.97
C THR A 186 -3.22 6.24 -5.46
N VAL A 187 -4.08 7.12 -4.94
CA VAL A 187 -4.58 7.07 -3.56
C VAL A 187 -5.99 6.49 -3.58
N VAL A 188 -6.27 5.52 -2.72
CA VAL A 188 -7.58 4.86 -2.63
C VAL A 188 -8.11 4.97 -1.21
N ILE A 189 -9.41 5.23 -1.07
CA ILE A 189 -10.16 5.15 0.18
C ILE A 189 -11.47 4.46 -0.12
N GLU A 190 -11.71 3.28 0.45
CA GLU A 190 -12.90 2.50 0.18
C GLU A 190 -13.38 1.72 1.40
N PRO A 191 -14.69 1.51 1.56
CA PRO A 191 -15.21 0.59 2.55
C PRO A 191 -14.69 -0.82 2.29
N ARG A 192 -14.28 -1.52 3.33
CA ARG A 192 -13.81 -2.89 3.21
C ARG A 192 -14.94 -3.82 2.80
N ALA A 193 -14.73 -4.57 1.71
CA ALA A 193 -15.80 -5.33 1.04
C ALA A 193 -16.37 -6.49 1.85
N ASP A 194 -15.56 -7.09 2.72
CA ASP A 194 -15.87 -8.25 3.56
C ASP A 194 -16.49 -7.88 4.93
N VAL A 195 -16.65 -6.56 5.19
CA VAL A 195 -17.15 -6.06 6.47
C VAL A 195 -18.43 -5.23 6.25
N PRO A 196 -19.46 -5.37 7.12
CA PRO A 196 -20.66 -4.53 7.04
C PRO A 196 -20.32 -3.04 7.14
N LEU A 197 -20.92 -2.20 6.29
CA LEU A 197 -20.69 -0.73 6.30
C LEU A 197 -20.92 -0.07 7.65
N ALA A 198 -21.82 -0.63 8.47
CA ALA A 198 -22.11 -0.12 9.81
C ALA A 198 -20.91 -0.21 10.75
N GLU A 199 -19.93 -1.05 10.45
CA GLU A 199 -18.70 -1.21 11.23
C GLU A 199 -17.66 -0.14 10.88
N GLN A 200 -17.88 0.62 9.81
CA GLN A 200 -17.02 1.73 9.38
C GLN A 200 -15.55 1.33 9.21
N VAL A 201 -15.31 0.12 8.71
CA VAL A 201 -13.96 -0.34 8.38
C VAL A 201 -13.63 0.04 6.94
N TYR A 202 -12.53 0.76 6.78
CA TYR A 202 -12.05 1.24 5.49
C TYR A 202 -10.71 0.61 5.15
N PHE A 203 -10.54 0.33 3.87
CA PHE A 203 -9.24 0.08 3.25
C PHE A 203 -8.75 1.39 2.66
N THR A 204 -7.52 1.75 2.98
CA THR A 204 -6.86 2.94 2.45
C THR A 204 -5.51 2.54 1.87
N TYR A 205 -5.15 3.18 0.76
CA TYR A 205 -3.88 2.97 0.08
C TYR A 205 -3.33 4.31 -0.39
N SER A 206 -2.03 4.53 -0.23
CA SER A 206 -1.35 5.70 -0.76
C SER A 206 0.11 5.40 -1.11
N PRO A 207 0.67 6.13 -2.09
CA PRO A 207 2.05 6.00 -2.53
C PRO A 207 3.00 6.84 -1.64
N CYS A 208 3.03 6.56 -0.35
CA CYS A 208 3.90 7.23 0.60
C CYS A 208 4.23 6.31 1.78
N ASP A 209 5.16 6.76 2.62
CA ASP A 209 5.51 6.09 3.86
C ASP A 209 4.34 5.98 4.84
N SER A 210 4.47 5.10 5.81
CA SER A 210 3.41 4.80 6.77
C SER A 210 3.03 6.00 7.64
N ASP A 211 3.97 6.88 7.98
CA ASP A 211 3.70 8.05 8.82
C ASP A 211 2.87 9.09 8.07
N ALA A 212 3.25 9.39 6.82
CA ALA A 212 2.48 10.27 5.94
C ALA A 212 1.09 9.71 5.67
N HIS A 213 0.99 8.38 5.43
CA HIS A 213 -0.28 7.69 5.24
C HIS A 213 -1.19 7.81 6.45
N LEU A 214 -0.69 7.47 7.65
CA LEU A 214 -1.46 7.56 8.89
C LEU A 214 -1.89 8.99 9.20
N LYS A 215 -1.02 9.98 8.93
CA LYS A 215 -1.36 11.40 9.06
C LYS A 215 -2.51 11.81 8.13
N MET A 216 -2.49 11.33 6.88
CA MET A 216 -3.58 11.54 5.92
C MET A 216 -4.89 10.93 6.43
N VAL A 217 -4.87 9.65 6.83
CA VAL A 217 -6.07 8.93 7.30
C VAL A 217 -6.64 9.57 8.57
N SER A 218 -5.79 9.89 9.55
CA SER A 218 -6.21 10.56 10.79
C SER A 218 -6.81 11.94 10.52
N GLY A 219 -6.20 12.72 9.63
CA GLY A 219 -6.71 14.02 9.23
C GLY A 219 -8.08 13.93 8.54
N LEU A 220 -8.29 12.93 7.70
CA LEU A 220 -9.60 12.66 7.10
C LEU A 220 -10.63 12.27 8.18
N ASP A 221 -10.29 11.36 9.08
CA ASP A 221 -11.18 10.90 10.13
C ASP A 221 -11.62 12.06 11.05
N GLU A 222 -10.69 12.90 11.48
CA GLU A 222 -10.99 14.07 12.30
C GLU A 222 -11.88 15.08 11.58
N ASN A 223 -11.55 15.46 10.35
CA ASN A 223 -12.25 16.52 9.64
C ASN A 223 -13.66 16.10 9.24
N LEU A 224 -13.83 14.87 8.76
CA LEU A 224 -15.12 14.36 8.33
C LEU A 224 -16.04 14.06 9.52
N SER A 225 -15.50 13.60 10.64
CA SER A 225 -16.28 13.37 11.87
C SER A 225 -16.79 14.67 12.49
N LYS A 226 -15.97 15.74 12.49
CA LYS A 226 -16.35 17.07 13.00
C LYS A 226 -17.47 17.73 12.18
N THR A 227 -17.48 17.53 10.87
CA THR A 227 -18.50 18.07 9.97
C THR A 227 -19.91 17.57 10.36
N LYS A 228 -20.00 16.31 10.79
CA LYS A 228 -21.26 15.70 11.25
C LYS A 228 -21.80 16.32 12.55
N MET A 229 -20.91 16.65 13.48
CA MET A 229 -21.32 17.30 14.75
C MET A 229 -21.86 18.71 14.52
N GLY A 230 -21.26 19.46 13.59
CA GLY A 230 -21.73 20.80 13.19
C GLY A 230 -23.10 20.77 12.50
N ALA A 231 -23.35 19.79 11.64
CA ALA A 231 -24.64 19.62 10.96
C ALA A 231 -25.77 19.22 11.93
N LYS A 232 -25.51 18.30 12.87
CA LYS A 232 -26.49 17.93 13.91
C LYS A 232 -26.82 19.07 14.86
N LYS A 233 -25.87 19.95 15.21
CA LYS A 233 -26.14 21.16 16.02
C LYS A 233 -27.01 22.16 15.25
N ARG A 234 -26.77 22.37 13.95
CA ARG A 234 -27.61 23.29 13.13
C ARG A 234 -29.03 22.78 12.90
N ALA A 235 -29.22 21.46 12.79
CA ALA A 235 -30.54 20.86 12.66
C ALA A 235 -31.36 20.94 13.96
N ARG A 236 -30.73 20.93 15.15
CA ARG A 236 -31.43 21.10 16.45
C ARG A 236 -31.79 22.53 16.77
N VAL A 237 -31.24 23.53 16.10
CA VAL A 237 -31.53 24.97 16.32
C VAL A 237 -32.67 25.49 15.41
N ARG A 238 -33.17 24.69 14.47
CA ARG A 238 -34.30 25.03 13.61
C ARG A 238 -35.54 24.26 14.01
N VAL A 239 -36.07 24.55 15.19
CA VAL A 239 -37.47 24.31 15.51
C VAL A 239 -38.01 25.63 16.09
N PRO A 240 -38.96 26.30 15.41
CA PRO A 240 -39.62 27.47 15.96
C PRO A 240 -40.48 27.12 17.15
#